data_e9e738496399fda0c9af0705c4f014d1
#
_entry.id   e9e738496399fda0c9af0705c4f014d1
#
_cell.length_a   1.000
_cell.length_b   1.000
_cell.length_c   1.000
_cell.angle_alpha   90.00
_cell.angle_beta   90.00
_cell.angle_gamma   90.00
#
_symmetry.space_group_name_H-M   'P 1'
#
loop_
_entity.id
_entity.type
_entity.pdbx_description
1 polymer ?
#
loop_
_entity_poly.entity_id
_entity_poly.type
_entity_poly.pdbx_seq_one_letter_code
_entity_poly.pdbx_strand_id
1 'polypeptide(L)'
;MLTVSRSRFVRGLLLAGALMAGAVAQAQEAVKVVYHLSDGIAQASRAIQNIRNHMAADSQAKIVVVTHGAGIDFLLEGAFTPANQPFSGSVADLASKGVEFRVCNNTLVSRNIDPGKLLMETKVVPSGVAEVARLQAREGFVYLRP
;
A
#
# COMPACT_ATOMS: atom_id res chain seq x y z
N MET A 1 -25.90 -70.11 56.81
CA MET A 1 -24.84 -69.06 56.99
C MET A 1 -24.61 -68.33 55.69
N LEU A 2 -25.13 -67.12 55.62
CA LEU A 2 -25.17 -66.31 54.41
C LEU A 2 -24.12 -65.22 54.48
N THR A 3 -23.18 -65.23 53.57
CA THR A 3 -22.18 -64.16 53.41
C THR A 3 -22.53 -63.31 52.20
N VAL A 4 -22.89 -62.05 52.44
CA VAL A 4 -23.27 -61.06 51.44
C VAL A 4 -21.98 -60.41 50.94
N SER A 5 -21.69 -60.52 49.66
CA SER A 5 -20.60 -59.80 48.98
C SER A 5 -21.10 -58.47 48.50
N ARG A 6 -20.47 -57.39 48.95
CA ARG A 6 -20.72 -55.99 48.54
C ARG A 6 -19.87 -55.68 47.32
N SER A 7 -20.50 -55.64 46.18
CA SER A 7 -19.89 -55.10 44.93
C SER A 7 -19.81 -53.58 44.99
N ARG A 8 -18.60 -53.01 44.93
CA ARG A 8 -18.33 -51.59 44.82
C ARG A 8 -18.31 -51.16 43.34
N PHE A 9 -19.34 -50.49 42.95
CA PHE A 9 -19.41 -49.82 41.67
C PHE A 9 -18.51 -48.58 41.72
N VAL A 10 -17.37 -48.62 41.00
CA VAL A 10 -16.53 -47.45 40.74
C VAL A 10 -17.09 -46.76 39.48
N ARG A 11 -17.74 -45.62 39.67
CA ARG A 11 -18.16 -44.76 38.57
C ARG A 11 -16.92 -44.01 38.07
N GLY A 12 -16.40 -44.40 36.92
CA GLY A 12 -15.38 -43.68 36.19
C GLY A 12 -16.02 -42.44 35.54
N LEU A 13 -15.62 -41.26 35.98
CA LEU A 13 -16.00 -39.96 35.39
C LEU A 13 -15.06 -39.68 34.23
N LEU A 14 -15.51 -39.92 32.99
CA LEU A 14 -14.82 -39.52 31.78
C LEU A 14 -14.96 -38.01 31.59
N LEU A 15 -13.91 -37.24 31.90
CA LEU A 15 -13.78 -35.84 31.50
C LEU A 15 -13.44 -35.80 30.00
N ALA A 16 -14.44 -35.52 29.17
CA ALA A 16 -14.24 -35.14 27.78
C ALA A 16 -13.73 -33.69 27.73
N GLY A 17 -12.40 -33.53 27.64
CA GLY A 17 -11.78 -32.24 27.36
C GLY A 17 -12.04 -31.84 25.90
N ALA A 18 -12.97 -30.92 25.65
CA ALA A 18 -13.16 -30.29 24.35
C ALA A 18 -11.98 -29.33 24.11
N LEU A 19 -11.00 -29.73 23.28
CA LEU A 19 -10.01 -28.84 22.71
C LEU A 19 -10.73 -27.90 21.73
N MET A 20 -11.05 -26.69 22.18
CA MET A 20 -11.41 -25.58 21.32
C MET A 20 -10.12 -25.16 20.56
N ALA A 21 -9.91 -25.73 19.38
CA ALA A 21 -8.95 -25.22 18.42
C ALA A 21 -9.49 -23.90 17.90
N GLY A 22 -9.10 -22.79 18.55
CA GLY A 22 -9.33 -21.45 18.05
C GLY A 22 -8.62 -21.30 16.71
N ALA A 23 -9.37 -21.27 15.61
CA ALA A 23 -8.84 -20.88 14.31
C ALA A 23 -8.40 -19.41 14.42
N VAL A 24 -7.09 -19.18 14.61
CA VAL A 24 -6.52 -17.84 14.48
C VAL A 24 -6.62 -17.52 12.99
N ALA A 25 -7.63 -16.72 12.62
CA ALA A 25 -7.71 -16.14 11.29
C ALA A 25 -6.45 -15.28 11.12
N GLN A 26 -5.48 -15.78 10.39
CA GLN A 26 -4.27 -15.05 10.03
C GLN A 26 -4.73 -13.95 9.07
N ALA A 27 -4.84 -12.71 9.57
CA ALA A 27 -5.10 -11.56 8.72
C ALA A 27 -3.99 -11.50 7.67
N GLN A 28 -4.35 -11.66 6.40
CA GLN A 28 -3.40 -11.59 5.30
C GLN A 28 -2.77 -10.21 5.30
N GLU A 29 -1.45 -10.13 5.40
CA GLU A 29 -0.74 -8.86 5.42
C GLU A 29 -0.97 -8.11 4.11
N ALA A 30 -1.34 -6.83 4.20
CA ALA A 30 -1.63 -6.01 3.03
C ALA A 30 -0.40 -5.93 2.10
N VAL A 31 -0.60 -6.16 0.82
CA VAL A 31 0.47 -6.02 -0.18
C VAL A 31 0.91 -4.56 -0.24
N LYS A 32 2.22 -4.33 -0.16
CA LYS A 32 2.83 -3.00 -0.25
C LYS A 32 3.44 -2.83 -1.63
N VAL A 33 3.09 -1.75 -2.32
CA VAL A 33 3.51 -1.54 -3.71
C VAL A 33 4.06 -0.15 -3.91
N VAL A 34 5.26 -0.05 -4.51
CA VAL A 34 5.83 1.20 -4.98
C VAL A 34 5.68 1.32 -6.49
N TYR A 35 4.90 2.30 -6.92
CA TYR A 35 4.80 2.73 -8.31
C TYR A 35 5.89 3.76 -8.58
N HIS A 36 6.78 3.47 -9.52
CA HIS A 36 7.91 4.34 -9.86
C HIS A 36 7.69 5.03 -11.20
N LEU A 37 7.65 6.37 -11.20
CA LEU A 37 7.41 7.21 -12.37
C LEU A 37 8.59 8.13 -12.65
N SER A 38 9.05 8.12 -13.91
CA SER A 38 10.16 8.95 -14.39
C SER A 38 9.93 9.57 -15.77
N ASP A 39 8.88 9.16 -16.51
CA ASP A 39 8.73 9.39 -17.95
C ASP A 39 7.62 10.40 -18.32
N GLY A 40 7.18 11.26 -17.41
CA GLY A 40 6.26 12.37 -17.69
C GLY A 40 4.78 12.00 -17.76
N ILE A 41 4.00 12.87 -18.40
CA ILE A 41 2.51 12.90 -18.35
C ILE A 41 1.86 11.62 -18.90
N ALA A 42 2.41 11.03 -19.96
CA ALA A 42 1.83 9.82 -20.56
C ALA A 42 1.95 8.62 -19.61
N GLN A 43 3.10 8.47 -18.93
CA GLN A 43 3.29 7.45 -17.91
C GLN A 43 2.39 7.72 -16.69
N ALA A 44 2.30 8.97 -16.26
CA ALA A 44 1.44 9.36 -15.14
C ALA A 44 -0.03 9.01 -15.39
N SER A 45 -0.54 9.27 -16.60
CA SER A 45 -1.91 8.91 -16.98
C SER A 45 -2.16 7.41 -16.90
N ARG A 46 -1.22 6.58 -17.37
CA ARG A 46 -1.31 5.12 -17.23
C ARG A 46 -1.23 4.68 -15.77
N ALA A 47 -0.33 5.31 -14.99
CA ALA A 47 -0.17 5.02 -13.58
C ALA A 47 -1.46 5.27 -12.77
N ILE A 48 -2.11 6.41 -12.96
CA ILE A 48 -3.38 6.73 -12.30
C ILE A 48 -4.43 5.66 -12.59
N GLN A 49 -4.54 5.22 -13.86
CA GLN A 49 -5.48 4.17 -14.22
C GLN A 49 -5.10 2.82 -13.60
N ASN A 50 -3.81 2.46 -13.64
CA ASN A 50 -3.33 1.20 -13.06
C ASN A 50 -3.55 1.16 -11.54
N ILE A 51 -3.31 2.27 -10.83
CA ILE A 51 -3.54 2.38 -9.39
C ILE A 51 -5.03 2.20 -9.08
N ARG A 52 -5.94 2.81 -9.84
CA ARG A 52 -7.40 2.62 -9.67
C ARG A 52 -7.80 1.16 -9.85
N ASN A 53 -7.30 0.51 -10.89
CA ASN A 53 -7.55 -0.91 -11.16
C ASN A 53 -6.98 -1.80 -10.04
N HIS A 54 -5.77 -1.48 -9.57
CA HIS A 54 -5.14 -2.20 -8.47
C HIS A 54 -5.98 -2.12 -7.19
N MET A 55 -6.38 -0.92 -6.79
CA MET A 55 -7.22 -0.70 -5.60
C MET A 55 -8.61 -1.34 -5.74
N ALA A 56 -9.15 -1.44 -6.94
CA ALA A 56 -10.41 -2.14 -7.19
C ALA A 56 -10.27 -3.66 -7.01
N ALA A 57 -9.11 -4.23 -7.35
CA ALA A 57 -8.80 -5.65 -7.19
C ALA A 57 -8.32 -5.99 -5.77
N ASP A 58 -7.57 -5.10 -5.13
CA ASP A 58 -7.06 -5.24 -3.76
C ASP A 58 -7.20 -3.92 -3.00
N SER A 59 -8.31 -3.77 -2.29
CA SER A 59 -8.64 -2.57 -1.52
C SER A 59 -7.75 -2.37 -0.28
N GLN A 60 -6.98 -3.38 0.12
CA GLN A 60 -6.07 -3.32 1.27
C GLN A 60 -4.63 -2.97 0.87
N ALA A 61 -4.33 -2.94 -0.43
CA ALA A 61 -2.98 -2.62 -0.91
C ALA A 61 -2.50 -1.26 -0.40
N LYS A 62 -1.26 -1.22 0.10
CA LYS A 62 -0.58 0.02 0.48
C LYS A 62 0.23 0.52 -0.70
N ILE A 63 -0.17 1.63 -1.29
CA ILE A 63 0.43 2.16 -2.51
C ILE A 63 1.20 3.44 -2.22
N VAL A 64 2.47 3.45 -2.62
CA VAL A 64 3.33 4.65 -2.65
C VAL A 64 3.74 4.91 -4.08
N VAL A 65 3.52 6.12 -4.57
CA VAL A 65 3.98 6.59 -5.87
C VAL A 65 5.24 7.42 -5.66
N VAL A 66 6.37 6.98 -6.19
CA VAL A 66 7.64 7.71 -6.12
C VAL A 66 7.98 8.26 -7.49
N THR A 67 8.27 9.57 -7.56
CA THR A 67 8.47 10.27 -8.82
C THR A 67 9.82 10.99 -8.85
N HIS A 68 10.47 11.00 -10.01
CA HIS A 68 11.65 11.82 -10.30
C HIS A 68 11.74 12.17 -11.79
N GLY A 69 12.68 13.05 -12.18
CA GLY A 69 12.82 13.49 -13.56
C GLY A 69 11.51 14.08 -14.11
N ALA A 70 11.13 13.69 -15.32
CA ALA A 70 9.85 14.12 -15.92
C ALA A 70 8.62 13.49 -15.22
N GLY A 71 8.81 12.44 -14.44
CA GLY A 71 7.75 11.77 -13.71
C GLY A 71 7.08 12.62 -12.63
N ILE A 72 7.65 13.80 -12.26
CA ILE A 72 7.01 14.71 -11.30
C ILE A 72 5.95 15.63 -11.94
N ASP A 73 5.95 15.75 -13.27
CA ASP A 73 5.20 16.81 -13.98
C ASP A 73 3.69 16.81 -13.68
N PHE A 74 3.09 15.64 -13.49
CA PHE A 74 1.67 15.53 -13.16
C PHE A 74 1.32 15.97 -11.72
N LEU A 75 2.32 16.11 -10.86
CA LEU A 75 2.18 16.55 -9.47
C LEU A 75 2.40 18.06 -9.31
N LEU A 76 2.63 18.78 -10.40
CA LEU A 76 2.71 20.23 -10.42
C LEU A 76 1.32 20.85 -10.58
N GLU A 77 1.09 21.99 -9.93
CA GLU A 77 -0.12 22.78 -10.14
C GLU A 77 -0.34 23.09 -11.63
N GLY A 78 -1.57 22.97 -12.09
CA GLY A 78 -1.93 23.22 -13.48
C GLY A 78 -1.52 22.12 -14.46
N ALA A 79 -1.11 20.93 -14.00
CA ALA A 79 -0.82 19.80 -14.88
C ALA A 79 -2.11 19.14 -15.38
N PHE A 80 -2.16 18.84 -16.69
CA PHE A 80 -3.30 18.22 -17.36
C PHE A 80 -2.91 16.90 -18.06
N THR A 81 -3.87 15.99 -18.10
CA THR A 81 -3.77 14.76 -18.90
C THR A 81 -3.82 15.11 -20.41
N PRO A 82 -3.42 14.16 -21.31
CA PRO A 82 -3.61 14.34 -22.75
C PRO A 82 -5.07 14.59 -23.17
N ALA A 83 -6.04 14.16 -22.37
CA ALA A 83 -7.46 14.41 -22.56
C ALA A 83 -7.95 15.72 -21.91
N ASN A 84 -7.03 16.63 -21.58
CA ASN A 84 -7.30 17.94 -20.98
C ASN A 84 -8.08 17.89 -19.65
N GLN A 85 -7.82 16.87 -18.83
CA GLN A 85 -8.38 16.76 -17.48
C GLN A 85 -7.29 17.10 -16.45
N PRO A 86 -7.55 17.91 -15.41
CA PRO A 86 -6.54 18.24 -14.41
C PRO A 86 -6.15 17.01 -13.59
N PHE A 87 -4.86 16.81 -13.36
CA PHE A 87 -4.38 15.73 -12.50
C PHE A 87 -4.73 15.93 -11.04
N SER A 88 -4.87 17.18 -10.57
CA SER A 88 -5.13 17.50 -9.17
C SER A 88 -6.33 16.74 -8.60
N GLY A 89 -7.44 16.65 -9.33
CA GLY A 89 -8.61 15.89 -8.88
C GLY A 89 -8.34 14.39 -8.72
N SER A 90 -7.58 13.79 -9.66
CA SER A 90 -7.22 12.36 -9.59
C SER A 90 -6.22 12.08 -8.47
N VAL A 91 -5.27 12.98 -8.25
CA VAL A 91 -4.28 12.87 -7.17
C VAL A 91 -4.96 13.00 -5.81
N ALA A 92 -5.83 14.00 -5.63
CA ALA A 92 -6.59 14.19 -4.39
C ALA A 92 -7.51 12.99 -4.08
N ASP A 93 -8.23 12.46 -5.09
CA ASP A 93 -9.07 11.26 -4.93
C ASP A 93 -8.23 10.05 -4.46
N LEU A 94 -7.11 9.76 -5.10
CA LEU A 94 -6.25 8.65 -4.72
C LEU A 94 -5.60 8.86 -3.34
N ALA A 95 -5.16 10.09 -3.04
CA ALA A 95 -4.59 10.42 -1.73
C ALA A 95 -5.61 10.24 -0.60
N SER A 96 -6.87 10.63 -0.82
CA SER A 96 -7.96 10.43 0.14
C SER A 96 -8.22 8.94 0.45
N LYS A 97 -7.83 8.05 -0.47
CA LYS A 97 -7.91 6.59 -0.34
C LYS A 97 -6.62 5.95 0.20
N GLY A 98 -5.64 6.77 0.62
CA GLY A 98 -4.42 6.31 1.26
C GLY A 98 -3.22 6.11 0.33
N VAL A 99 -3.30 6.51 -0.94
CA VAL A 99 -2.13 6.53 -1.84
C VAL A 99 -1.21 7.69 -1.44
N GLU A 100 0.08 7.40 -1.25
CA GLU A 100 1.08 8.43 -0.99
C GLU A 100 1.82 8.82 -2.26
N PHE A 101 2.00 10.13 -2.49
CA PHE A 101 2.78 10.67 -3.60
C PHE A 101 4.08 11.29 -3.07
N ARG A 102 5.24 10.76 -3.50
CA ARG A 102 6.57 11.19 -3.07
C ARG A 102 7.37 11.77 -4.23
N VAL A 103 7.88 12.98 -4.06
CA VAL A 103 8.58 13.76 -5.10
C VAL A 103 10.05 13.87 -4.75
N CYS A 104 10.93 13.59 -5.72
CA CYS A 104 12.36 13.67 -5.59
C CYS A 104 12.84 15.13 -5.48
N ASN A 105 13.45 15.51 -4.34
CA ASN A 105 14.03 16.84 -4.15
C ASN A 105 15.19 17.14 -5.13
N ASN A 106 16.02 16.14 -5.46
CA ASN A 106 17.08 16.32 -6.45
C ASN A 106 16.52 16.75 -7.81
N THR A 107 15.34 16.27 -8.19
CA THR A 107 14.66 16.69 -9.42
C THR A 107 14.17 18.14 -9.31
N LEU A 108 13.59 18.53 -8.19
CA LEU A 108 13.15 19.91 -7.97
C LEU A 108 14.33 20.89 -8.09
N VAL A 109 15.43 20.58 -7.41
CA VAL A 109 16.65 21.39 -7.45
C VAL A 109 17.23 21.46 -8.87
N SER A 110 17.43 20.32 -9.53
CA SER A 110 18.04 20.27 -10.87
C SER A 110 17.21 20.95 -11.96
N ARG A 111 15.89 20.99 -11.79
CA ARG A 111 14.95 21.65 -12.72
C ARG A 111 14.55 23.06 -12.27
N ASN A 112 15.11 23.56 -11.17
CA ASN A 112 14.77 24.86 -10.58
C ASN A 112 13.26 25.04 -10.36
N ILE A 113 12.62 24.00 -9.80
CA ILE A 113 11.16 24.00 -9.52
C ILE A 113 10.97 24.35 -8.05
N ASP A 114 10.15 25.38 -7.78
CA ASP A 114 9.73 25.74 -6.43
C ASP A 114 8.83 24.62 -5.86
N PRO A 115 9.17 24.03 -4.69
CA PRO A 115 8.31 23.06 -4.01
C PRO A 115 6.88 23.55 -3.75
N GLY A 116 6.68 24.88 -3.62
CA GLY A 116 5.37 25.49 -3.48
C GLY A 116 4.47 25.36 -4.71
N LYS A 117 4.98 24.85 -5.84
CA LYS A 117 4.22 24.52 -7.04
C LYS A 117 3.72 23.08 -7.08
N LEU A 118 4.06 22.28 -6.09
CA LEU A 118 3.57 20.92 -5.99
C LEU A 118 2.14 20.88 -5.43
N LEU A 119 1.37 19.87 -5.85
CA LEU A 119 0.08 19.58 -5.25
C LEU A 119 0.23 19.26 -3.76
N MET A 120 -0.73 19.69 -2.95
CA MET A 120 -0.66 19.59 -1.48
C MET A 120 -0.62 18.15 -0.95
N GLU A 121 -1.04 17.18 -1.74
CA GLU A 121 -1.04 15.75 -1.41
C GLU A 121 0.36 15.13 -1.48
N THR A 122 1.37 15.88 -1.92
CA THR A 122 2.72 15.37 -2.15
C THR A 122 3.60 15.49 -0.91
N LYS A 123 4.58 14.58 -0.81
CA LYS A 123 5.68 14.66 0.15
C LYS A 123 7.01 14.70 -0.61
N VAL A 124 7.87 15.66 -0.29
CA VAL A 124 9.21 15.73 -0.86
C VAL A 124 10.14 14.77 -0.11
N VAL A 125 10.88 13.96 -0.87
CA VAL A 125 11.94 13.07 -0.35
C VAL A 125 13.30 13.47 -0.93
N PRO A 126 14.41 13.25 -0.22
CA PRO A 126 15.73 13.71 -0.69
C PRO A 126 16.11 13.18 -2.08
N SER A 127 15.83 11.90 -2.36
CA SER A 127 16.12 11.25 -3.65
C SER A 127 15.06 10.22 -3.96
N GLY A 128 14.39 10.33 -5.12
CA GLY A 128 13.37 9.37 -5.55
C GLY A 128 13.94 7.96 -5.73
N VAL A 129 15.11 7.81 -6.36
CA VAL A 129 15.71 6.48 -6.56
C VAL A 129 16.15 5.83 -5.26
N ALA A 130 16.67 6.60 -4.31
CA ALA A 130 17.02 6.10 -2.98
C ALA A 130 15.76 5.69 -2.20
N GLU A 131 14.67 6.44 -2.36
CA GLU A 131 13.38 6.14 -1.73
C GLU A 131 12.77 4.84 -2.25
N VAL A 132 12.80 4.60 -3.57
CA VAL A 132 12.37 3.33 -4.17
C VAL A 132 13.19 2.16 -3.60
N ALA A 133 14.52 2.31 -3.54
CA ALA A 133 15.38 1.27 -2.98
C ALA A 133 15.09 1.01 -1.51
N ARG A 134 14.90 2.07 -0.72
CA ARG A 134 14.59 1.98 0.72
C ARG A 134 13.27 1.27 0.98
N LEU A 135 12.21 1.62 0.24
CA LEU A 135 10.89 0.98 0.35
C LEU A 135 10.97 -0.51 0.08
N GLN A 136 11.69 -0.92 -0.96
CA GLN A 136 11.86 -2.33 -1.29
C GLN A 136 12.69 -3.08 -0.25
N ALA A 137 13.89 -2.55 0.06
CA ALA A 137 14.87 -3.26 0.89
C ALA A 137 14.52 -3.31 2.38
N ARG A 138 13.78 -2.30 2.90
CA ARG A 138 13.55 -2.15 4.34
C ARG A 138 12.08 -2.30 4.74
N GLU A 139 11.16 -2.07 3.83
CA GLU A 139 9.72 -2.09 4.13
C GLU A 139 8.94 -3.15 3.34
N GLY A 140 9.61 -3.90 2.47
CA GLY A 140 9.01 -5.02 1.72
C GLY A 140 8.04 -4.59 0.62
N PHE A 141 8.24 -3.41 0.03
CA PHE A 141 7.44 -2.97 -1.11
C PHE A 141 7.80 -3.72 -2.39
N VAL A 142 6.78 -4.16 -3.12
CA VAL A 142 6.93 -4.68 -4.48
C VAL A 142 7.04 -3.52 -5.47
N TYR A 143 7.97 -3.62 -6.42
CA TYR A 143 8.21 -2.58 -7.42
C TYR A 143 7.32 -2.76 -8.64
N LEU A 144 6.65 -1.68 -9.06
CA LEU A 144 5.92 -1.59 -10.32
C LEU A 144 6.32 -0.33 -11.10
N ARG A 145 6.50 -0.49 -12.41
CA ARG A 145 6.67 0.61 -13.37
C ARG A 145 5.54 0.56 -14.38
N PRO A 146 4.61 1.52 -14.38
CA PRO A 146 3.48 1.58 -15.30
C PRO A 146 3.88 2.04 -16.71
#